data_44d6689d3a6af84e732562d119d78397
#
_entry.id   44d6689d3a6af84e732562d119d78397
#
_cell.length_a   1.000
_cell.length_b   1.000
_cell.length_c   1.000
_cell.angle_alpha   90.00
_cell.angle_beta   90.00
_cell.angle_gamma   90.00
#
_symmetry.space_group_name_H-M   'P 1'
#
loop_
_entity.id
_entity.type
_entity.pdbx_description
1 polymer ?
#
loop_
_entity_poly.entity_id
_entity_poly.type
_entity_poly.pdbx_seq_one_letter_code
_entity_poly.pdbx_strand_id
1 'polypeptide(L)'
;HEGMGPEHSSARIERFLQMAAEDNIQILNCTTPASYFHALRRQIHRNFRKPLIIFTPKSTLRHPNNTSSIDEFTGKSSFHRIIDEDIKKTTRVIFCSGKIFYELDDYRRENKIKNVKIVRIEQLYPFPFDTLGQVVFNHKDCEMIWVQEEPKNMGPWGFVKSRIRHLFTKYKLDQKIHYVGRKRAAAPATGIAKRHNTNQTLIKQISLQAPLKRVIKERVGVSFMKF
;
A
#
# COMPACT_ATOMS: atom_id res chain seq x y z
N HIS A 1 4.59 4.63 10.12
CA HIS A 1 4.36 3.43 10.95
C HIS A 1 5.53 2.46 10.78
N GLU A 2 6.12 1.99 11.87
CA GLU A 2 7.25 1.03 11.84
C GLU A 2 6.84 -0.38 12.30
N GLY A 3 5.69 -0.53 12.93
CA GLY A 3 5.06 -1.81 13.24
C GLY A 3 5.61 -2.59 14.43
N MET A 4 6.82 -2.27 14.91
CA MET A 4 7.47 -2.98 16.00
C MET A 4 7.34 -2.26 17.35
N GLY A 5 7.84 -1.05 17.46
CA GLY A 5 7.83 -0.24 18.69
C GLY A 5 6.63 0.73 18.73
N PRO A 6 6.00 0.96 19.89
CA PRO A 6 4.82 1.81 19.98
C PRO A 6 5.12 3.28 19.66
N GLU A 7 6.28 3.81 20.04
CA GLU A 7 6.69 5.20 19.79
C GLU A 7 6.90 5.51 18.31
N HIS A 8 7.25 4.52 17.50
CA HIS A 8 7.43 4.65 16.05
C HIS A 8 6.23 4.15 15.24
N SER A 9 5.14 3.78 15.91
CA SER A 9 3.93 3.23 15.29
C SER A 9 2.68 4.02 15.66
N SER A 10 2.84 5.24 16.20
CA SER A 10 1.73 6.07 16.69
C SER A 10 0.99 6.83 15.59
N ALA A 11 1.55 6.95 14.39
CA ALA A 11 0.85 7.56 13.26
C ALA A 11 -0.40 6.74 12.89
N ARG A 12 -1.51 7.43 12.74
CA ARG A 12 -2.85 6.85 12.54
C ARG A 12 -3.41 7.29 11.20
N ILE A 13 -3.02 6.59 10.13
CA ILE A 13 -3.52 6.88 8.77
C ILE A 13 -5.04 6.85 8.73
N GLU A 14 -5.65 5.87 9.40
CA GLU A 14 -7.10 5.70 9.47
C GLU A 14 -7.85 6.91 10.03
N ARG A 15 -7.26 7.63 10.98
CA ARG A 15 -7.88 8.83 11.57
C ARG A 15 -7.92 9.98 10.58
N PHE A 16 -6.83 10.21 9.85
CA PHE A 16 -6.79 11.24 8.81
C PHE A 16 -7.72 10.89 7.65
N LEU A 17 -7.77 9.62 7.24
CA LEU A 17 -8.69 9.17 6.20
C LEU A 17 -10.16 9.27 6.62
N GLN A 18 -10.47 9.13 7.90
CA GLN A 18 -11.82 9.32 8.43
C GLN A 18 -12.27 10.79 8.36
N MET A 19 -11.34 11.75 8.54
CA MET A 19 -11.62 13.19 8.45
C MET A 19 -11.63 13.72 7.02
N ALA A 20 -11.22 12.90 6.04
CA ALA A 20 -11.04 13.31 4.65
C ALA A 20 -12.36 13.25 3.88
N ALA A 21 -12.86 14.41 3.48
CA ALA A 21 -14.07 14.58 2.68
C ALA A 21 -13.97 15.84 1.81
N GLU A 22 -14.67 15.90 0.70
CA GLU A 22 -14.81 17.10 -0.16
C GLU A 22 -13.46 17.73 -0.54
N ASP A 23 -12.44 16.88 -0.70
CA ASP A 23 -11.06 17.28 -1.00
C ASP A 23 -10.46 18.29 0.00
N ASN A 24 -10.87 18.22 1.27
CA ASN A 24 -10.43 19.13 2.34
C ASN A 24 -8.94 19.03 2.68
N ILE A 25 -8.36 17.82 2.60
CA ILE A 25 -6.95 17.53 2.90
C ILE A 25 -6.35 16.64 1.83
N GLN A 26 -5.03 16.47 1.84
CA GLN A 26 -4.32 15.49 1.02
C GLN A 26 -3.58 14.53 1.94
N ILE A 27 -3.66 13.22 1.66
CA ILE A 27 -3.04 12.19 2.49
C ILE A 27 -2.17 11.32 1.59
N LEU A 28 -0.87 11.33 1.84
CA LEU A 28 0.15 10.64 1.06
C LEU A 28 0.96 9.69 1.94
N ASN A 29 1.50 8.66 1.30
CA ASN A 29 2.45 7.73 1.88
C ASN A 29 3.49 7.37 0.81
N CYS A 30 4.45 8.28 0.59
CA CYS A 30 5.41 8.22 -0.50
C CYS A 30 6.44 7.11 -0.28
N THR A 31 6.75 6.38 -1.35
CA THR A 31 7.70 5.26 -1.32
C THR A 31 9.03 5.57 -2.02
N THR A 32 9.17 6.69 -2.72
CA THR A 32 10.43 7.08 -3.35
C THR A 32 10.81 8.53 -3.03
N PRO A 33 12.11 8.89 -3.06
CA PRO A 33 12.57 10.28 -2.91
C PRO A 33 11.93 11.23 -3.94
N ALA A 34 11.82 10.81 -5.19
CA ALA A 34 11.20 11.62 -6.25
C ALA A 34 9.70 11.84 -5.98
N SER A 35 8.97 10.82 -5.53
CA SER A 35 7.57 10.95 -5.14
C SER A 35 7.40 11.97 -4.00
N TYR A 36 8.26 11.90 -2.99
CA TYR A 36 8.23 12.86 -1.88
C TYR A 36 8.54 14.29 -2.34
N PHE A 37 9.58 14.46 -3.15
CA PHE A 37 9.94 15.76 -3.73
C PHE A 37 8.79 16.35 -4.53
N HIS A 38 8.19 15.59 -5.43
CA HIS A 38 7.08 16.06 -6.26
C HIS A 38 5.79 16.31 -5.47
N ALA A 39 5.59 15.60 -4.36
CA ALA A 39 4.49 15.90 -3.44
C ALA A 39 4.60 17.33 -2.88
N LEU A 40 5.78 17.70 -2.39
CA LEU A 40 6.07 19.05 -1.88
C LEU A 40 6.02 20.10 -2.99
N ARG A 41 6.66 19.83 -4.13
CA ARG A 41 6.62 20.72 -5.30
C ARG A 41 5.18 20.98 -5.75
N ARG A 42 4.37 19.95 -5.89
CA ARG A 42 2.94 20.05 -6.24
C ARG A 42 2.17 20.91 -5.24
N GLN A 43 2.44 20.76 -3.94
CA GLN A 43 1.77 21.53 -2.89
C GLN A 43 2.01 23.03 -3.02
N ILE A 44 3.22 23.42 -3.41
CA ILE A 44 3.59 24.84 -3.60
C ILE A 44 2.96 25.42 -4.88
N HIS A 45 2.94 24.65 -5.97
CA HIS A 45 2.48 25.11 -7.28
C HIS A 45 0.95 25.16 -7.44
N ARG A 46 0.18 24.57 -6.53
CA ARG A 46 -1.29 24.62 -6.61
C ARG A 46 -1.86 25.97 -6.19
N ASN A 47 -2.94 26.37 -6.87
CA ASN A 47 -3.64 27.64 -6.60
C ASN A 47 -4.53 27.60 -5.34
N PHE A 48 -4.35 26.62 -4.48
CA PHE A 48 -5.09 26.48 -3.23
C PHE A 48 -4.17 26.05 -2.09
N ARG A 49 -4.60 26.31 -0.86
CA ARG A 49 -3.90 25.93 0.38
C ARG A 49 -4.77 24.96 1.18
N LYS A 50 -4.57 23.67 0.93
CA LYS A 50 -5.18 22.58 1.70
C LYS A 50 -4.09 21.82 2.45
N PRO A 51 -4.30 21.36 3.68
CA PRO A 51 -3.32 20.59 4.43
C PRO A 51 -2.83 19.38 3.64
N LEU A 52 -1.53 19.16 3.69
CA LEU A 52 -0.86 17.99 3.14
C LEU A 52 -0.29 17.16 4.29
N ILE A 53 -0.81 15.96 4.44
CA ILE A 53 -0.37 14.98 5.44
C ILE A 53 0.46 13.91 4.72
N ILE A 54 1.73 13.80 5.08
CA ILE A 54 2.63 12.78 4.52
C ILE A 54 3.08 11.84 5.63
N PHE A 55 2.78 10.55 5.48
CA PHE A 55 3.30 9.52 6.36
C PHE A 55 4.72 9.14 5.92
N THR A 56 5.66 9.21 6.86
CA THR A 56 7.10 9.06 6.57
C THR A 56 7.74 8.06 7.54
N PRO A 57 7.85 6.79 7.18
CA PRO A 57 8.59 5.82 7.98
C PRO A 57 10.08 6.18 8.04
N LYS A 58 10.68 6.20 9.24
CA LYS A 58 12.10 6.55 9.44
C LYS A 58 13.05 5.54 8.79
N SER A 59 12.69 4.27 8.78
CA SER A 59 13.49 3.20 8.18
C SER A 59 13.76 3.40 6.69
N THR A 60 12.85 4.04 5.97
CA THR A 60 13.04 4.33 4.53
C THR A 60 14.13 5.36 4.25
N LEU A 61 14.48 6.22 5.20
CA LEU A 61 15.54 7.23 5.03
C LEU A 61 16.93 6.62 4.77
N ARG A 62 17.16 5.40 5.18
CA ARG A 62 18.43 4.68 5.03
C ARG A 62 18.30 3.37 4.26
N HIS A 63 17.15 3.13 3.64
CA HIS A 63 16.91 1.90 2.90
C HIS A 63 17.68 1.93 1.57
N PRO A 64 18.54 0.95 1.26
CA PRO A 64 19.43 0.99 0.09
C PRO A 64 18.66 1.08 -1.24
N ASN A 65 17.46 0.50 -1.31
CA ASN A 65 16.63 0.52 -2.50
C ASN A 65 15.69 1.75 -2.57
N ASN A 66 15.69 2.63 -1.54
CA ASN A 66 14.90 3.86 -1.55
C ASN A 66 15.66 4.99 -2.22
N THR A 67 15.88 4.86 -3.51
CA THR A 67 16.60 5.80 -4.37
C THR A 67 15.73 6.21 -5.55
N SER A 68 16.08 7.32 -6.18
CA SER A 68 15.49 7.79 -7.43
C SER A 68 16.59 8.32 -8.34
N SER A 69 16.46 8.10 -9.65
CA SER A 69 17.37 8.68 -10.63
C SER A 69 17.19 10.21 -10.69
N ILE A 70 18.22 10.93 -11.13
CA ILE A 70 18.13 12.40 -11.26
C ILE A 70 17.02 12.83 -12.24
N ASP A 71 16.75 12.03 -13.26
CA ASP A 71 15.72 12.30 -14.25
C ASP A 71 14.31 12.28 -13.66
N GLU A 72 14.12 11.53 -12.57
CA GLU A 72 12.85 11.51 -11.84
C GLU A 72 12.56 12.83 -11.08
N PHE A 73 13.54 13.70 -10.92
CA PHE A 73 13.37 15.02 -10.27
C PHE A 73 13.28 16.17 -11.25
N THR A 74 13.69 15.98 -12.50
CA THR A 74 13.90 17.03 -13.50
C THR A 74 12.95 16.91 -14.69
N GLY A 75 13.00 17.86 -15.61
CA GLY A 75 12.25 17.84 -16.85
C GLY A 75 10.73 17.85 -16.65
N LYS A 76 10.06 16.93 -17.31
CA LYS A 76 8.59 16.76 -17.28
C LYS A 76 8.10 15.82 -16.17
N SER A 77 8.98 15.43 -15.24
CA SER A 77 8.61 14.56 -14.14
C SER A 77 7.59 15.22 -13.20
N SER A 78 6.74 14.43 -12.59
CA SER A 78 5.65 14.90 -11.74
C SER A 78 5.28 13.88 -10.67
N PHE A 79 4.42 14.26 -9.73
CA PHE A 79 3.93 13.35 -8.71
C PHE A 79 3.04 12.26 -9.30
N HIS A 80 3.40 11.01 -9.08
CA HIS A 80 2.58 9.85 -9.43
C HIS A 80 1.70 9.45 -8.24
N ARG A 81 0.36 9.50 -8.42
CA ARG A 81 -0.61 9.11 -7.38
C ARG A 81 -0.59 7.62 -7.08
N ILE A 82 -0.22 6.84 -8.08
CA ILE A 82 0.14 5.43 -7.94
C ILE A 82 1.46 5.19 -8.69
N ILE A 83 2.22 4.20 -8.25
CA ILE A 83 3.38 3.71 -9.01
C ILE A 83 3.06 2.28 -9.39
N ASP A 84 2.96 2.05 -10.69
CA ASP A 84 2.67 0.76 -11.31
C ASP A 84 3.94 0.17 -11.95
N GLU A 85 4.01 -1.12 -12.06
CA GLU A 85 5.11 -1.86 -12.67
C GLU A 85 4.69 -2.46 -14.01
N ASP A 86 5.56 -2.48 -15.00
CA ASP A 86 5.32 -3.17 -16.26
C ASP A 86 5.69 -4.66 -16.15
N ILE A 87 4.73 -5.49 -15.78
CA ILE A 87 4.88 -6.95 -15.73
C ILE A 87 3.91 -7.60 -16.72
N LYS A 88 4.46 -8.18 -17.80
CA LYS A 88 3.68 -8.70 -18.95
C LYS A 88 2.77 -9.88 -18.61
N LYS A 89 3.20 -10.79 -17.72
CA LYS A 89 2.46 -12.01 -17.36
C LYS A 89 2.06 -11.96 -15.88
N THR A 90 1.06 -11.14 -15.57
CA THR A 90 0.57 -10.97 -14.21
C THR A 90 -0.58 -11.93 -13.93
N THR A 91 -0.50 -12.69 -12.84
CA THR A 91 -1.60 -13.52 -12.33
C THR A 91 -2.18 -12.97 -11.03
N ARG A 92 -1.42 -12.09 -10.37
CA ARG A 92 -1.78 -11.49 -9.09
C ARG A 92 -1.32 -10.04 -9.03
N VAL A 93 -2.21 -9.16 -8.58
CA VAL A 93 -1.92 -7.75 -8.32
C VAL A 93 -2.01 -7.50 -6.82
N ILE A 94 -0.93 -7.01 -6.24
CA ILE A 94 -0.84 -6.57 -4.86
C ILE A 94 -0.95 -5.05 -4.85
N PHE A 95 -1.92 -4.53 -4.12
CA PHE A 95 -2.01 -3.12 -3.79
C PHE A 95 -1.46 -2.90 -2.38
N CYS A 96 -0.59 -1.92 -2.22
CA CYS A 96 -0.03 -1.54 -0.92
C CYS A 96 0.22 -0.04 -0.85
N SER A 97 0.61 0.45 0.32
CA SER A 97 1.00 1.85 0.54
C SER A 97 2.14 1.90 1.56
N GLY A 98 3.16 2.72 1.27
CA GLY A 98 4.29 2.94 2.16
C GLY A 98 5.32 1.82 2.18
N LYS A 99 6.09 1.74 3.27
CA LYS A 99 7.32 0.95 3.36
C LYS A 99 7.16 -0.57 3.16
N ILE A 100 5.96 -1.13 3.37
CA ILE A 100 5.71 -2.56 3.14
C ILE A 100 6.05 -2.99 1.70
N PHE A 101 6.04 -2.05 0.75
CA PHE A 101 6.49 -2.28 -0.61
C PHE A 101 7.88 -2.89 -0.67
N TYR A 102 8.84 -2.32 0.07
CA TYR A 102 10.23 -2.78 0.03
C TYR A 102 10.36 -4.22 0.51
N GLU A 103 9.68 -4.57 1.60
CA GLU A 103 9.69 -5.93 2.14
C GLU A 103 9.06 -6.95 1.18
N LEU A 104 8.00 -6.54 0.47
CA LEU A 104 7.37 -7.37 -0.55
C LEU A 104 8.27 -7.55 -1.78
N ASP A 105 8.91 -6.47 -2.23
CA ASP A 105 9.77 -6.49 -3.41
C ASP A 105 11.06 -7.28 -3.16
N ASP A 106 11.70 -7.10 -2.01
CA ASP A 106 12.87 -7.88 -1.62
C ASP A 106 12.54 -9.38 -1.58
N TYR A 107 11.44 -9.75 -0.92
CA TYR A 107 10.99 -11.15 -0.88
C TYR A 107 10.66 -11.70 -2.27
N ARG A 108 10.02 -10.90 -3.12
CA ARG A 108 9.71 -11.25 -4.52
C ARG A 108 10.98 -11.54 -5.31
N ARG A 109 12.00 -10.70 -5.19
CA ARG A 109 13.30 -10.84 -5.87
C ARG A 109 14.07 -12.05 -5.37
N GLU A 110 14.21 -12.23 -4.05
CA GLU A 110 14.87 -13.36 -3.42
C GLU A 110 14.27 -14.71 -3.85
N ASN A 111 12.96 -14.77 -3.97
CA ASN A 111 12.24 -15.98 -4.36
C ASN A 111 11.97 -16.09 -5.88
N LYS A 112 12.52 -15.18 -6.70
CA LYS A 112 12.41 -15.16 -8.16
C LYS A 112 10.96 -15.22 -8.67
N ILE A 113 10.02 -14.55 -7.98
CA ILE A 113 8.60 -14.52 -8.33
C ILE A 113 8.39 -13.47 -9.43
N LYS A 114 7.96 -13.90 -10.63
CA LYS A 114 7.88 -13.06 -11.83
C LYS A 114 6.46 -12.68 -12.25
N ASN A 115 5.45 -13.32 -11.69
CA ASN A 115 4.05 -13.21 -12.10
C ASN A 115 3.18 -12.42 -11.11
N VAL A 116 3.79 -11.74 -10.15
CA VAL A 116 3.10 -10.89 -9.17
C VAL A 116 3.51 -9.44 -9.37
N LYS A 117 2.53 -8.60 -9.65
CA LYS A 117 2.67 -7.14 -9.79
C LYS A 117 2.41 -6.48 -8.44
N ILE A 118 3.22 -5.49 -8.07
CA ILE A 118 3.02 -4.67 -6.87
C ILE A 118 2.71 -3.24 -7.31
N VAL A 119 1.53 -2.76 -6.96
CA VAL A 119 1.05 -1.41 -7.25
C VAL A 119 1.06 -0.61 -5.96
N ARG A 120 1.84 0.46 -5.93
CA ARG A 120 1.98 1.36 -4.79
C ARG A 120 0.99 2.50 -4.87
N ILE A 121 0.14 2.66 -3.87
CA ILE A 121 -0.77 3.80 -3.76
C ILE A 121 -0.05 4.87 -2.93
N GLU A 122 0.56 5.85 -3.63
CA GLU A 122 1.29 6.95 -3.04
C GLU A 122 0.34 8.00 -2.45
N GLN A 123 -0.82 8.22 -3.10
CA GLN A 123 -1.86 9.11 -2.65
C GLN A 123 -3.10 8.34 -2.21
N LEU A 124 -3.34 8.36 -0.90
CA LEU A 124 -4.54 7.74 -0.32
C LEU A 124 -5.77 8.65 -0.43
N TYR A 125 -5.57 9.97 -0.32
CA TYR A 125 -6.65 10.94 -0.49
C TYR A 125 -6.16 12.25 -1.13
N PRO A 126 -6.89 12.85 -2.08
CA PRO A 126 -8.04 12.29 -2.80
C PRO A 126 -7.72 10.95 -3.47
N PHE A 127 -8.66 10.00 -3.44
CA PHE A 127 -8.39 8.65 -3.94
C PHE A 127 -8.22 8.64 -5.46
N PRO A 128 -7.19 7.99 -6.02
CA PRO A 128 -6.86 8.03 -7.44
C PRO A 128 -7.72 7.07 -8.26
N PHE A 129 -9.05 7.31 -8.32
CA PHE A 129 -10.00 6.43 -9.00
C PHE A 129 -9.71 6.21 -10.48
N ASP A 130 -9.23 7.22 -11.19
CA ASP A 130 -8.90 7.17 -12.60
C ASP A 130 -7.72 6.24 -12.89
N THR A 131 -6.57 6.51 -12.31
CA THR A 131 -5.35 5.73 -12.54
C THR A 131 -5.44 4.32 -11.95
N LEU A 132 -5.97 4.18 -10.73
CA LEU A 132 -6.17 2.86 -10.12
C LEU A 132 -7.24 2.06 -10.86
N GLY A 133 -8.26 2.73 -11.39
CA GLY A 133 -9.31 2.10 -12.18
C GLY A 133 -8.77 1.47 -13.46
N GLN A 134 -7.81 2.11 -14.13
CA GLN A 134 -7.13 1.55 -15.31
C GLN A 134 -6.37 0.27 -14.93
N VAL A 135 -5.63 0.28 -13.82
CA VAL A 135 -4.93 -0.93 -13.33
C VAL A 135 -5.91 -2.06 -13.05
N VAL A 136 -7.00 -1.78 -12.34
CA VAL A 136 -8.04 -2.76 -12.01
C VAL A 136 -8.67 -3.35 -13.28
N PHE A 137 -9.01 -2.50 -14.25
CA PHE A 137 -9.62 -2.94 -15.50
C PHE A 137 -8.68 -3.79 -16.36
N ASN A 138 -7.41 -3.37 -16.47
CA ASN A 138 -6.40 -4.07 -17.26
C ASN A 138 -6.02 -5.44 -16.66
N HIS A 139 -6.27 -5.66 -15.38
CA HIS A 139 -5.95 -6.91 -14.66
C HIS A 139 -7.20 -7.61 -14.11
N LYS A 140 -8.33 -7.45 -14.79
CA LYS A 140 -9.63 -8.00 -14.36
C LYS A 140 -9.64 -9.51 -14.12
N ASP A 141 -8.75 -10.27 -14.74
CA ASP A 141 -8.65 -11.73 -14.60
C ASP A 141 -7.60 -12.16 -13.56
N CYS A 142 -6.93 -11.20 -12.90
CA CYS A 142 -5.92 -11.46 -11.89
C CYS A 142 -6.50 -11.48 -10.47
N GLU A 143 -5.89 -12.24 -9.58
CA GLU A 143 -6.18 -12.12 -8.15
C GLU A 143 -5.77 -10.74 -7.64
N MET A 144 -6.64 -10.06 -6.89
CA MET A 144 -6.37 -8.73 -6.34
C MET A 144 -6.29 -8.76 -4.83
N ILE A 145 -5.19 -8.25 -4.27
CA ILE A 145 -4.89 -8.31 -2.84
C ILE A 145 -4.51 -6.91 -2.34
N TRP A 146 -5.08 -6.51 -1.23
CA TRP A 146 -4.55 -5.42 -0.41
C TRP A 146 -3.60 -5.96 0.64
N VAL A 147 -2.40 -5.40 0.74
CA VAL A 147 -1.40 -5.77 1.74
C VAL A 147 -1.05 -4.55 2.58
N GLN A 148 -1.06 -4.71 3.90
CA GLN A 148 -0.59 -3.70 4.85
C GLN A 148 0.04 -4.35 6.07
N GLU A 149 0.91 -3.62 6.76
CA GLU A 149 1.55 -4.06 8.00
C GLU A 149 0.78 -3.66 9.27
N GLU A 150 -0.08 -2.65 9.20
CA GLU A 150 -0.93 -2.25 10.30
C GLU A 150 -1.97 -3.35 10.61
N PRO A 151 -2.48 -3.39 11.86
CA PRO A 151 -3.62 -4.24 12.19
C PRO A 151 -4.82 -3.98 11.29
N LYS A 152 -5.62 -4.99 11.04
CA LYS A 152 -6.76 -4.92 10.12
C LYS A 152 -7.78 -3.81 10.44
N ASN A 153 -7.91 -3.42 11.69
CA ASN A 153 -8.78 -2.32 12.14
C ASN A 153 -8.09 -0.95 12.08
N MET A 154 -6.83 -0.91 11.68
CA MET A 154 -6.00 0.30 11.56
C MET A 154 -5.46 0.40 10.13
N GLY A 155 -4.74 1.50 9.85
CA GLY A 155 -4.18 1.74 8.52
C GLY A 155 -5.26 2.02 7.46
N PRO A 156 -4.90 1.99 6.19
CA PRO A 156 -5.79 2.44 5.11
C PRO A 156 -6.84 1.41 4.67
N TRP A 157 -6.80 0.15 5.13
CA TRP A 157 -7.69 -0.91 4.65
C TRP A 157 -9.18 -0.55 4.68
N GLY A 158 -9.67 -0.01 5.80
CA GLY A 158 -11.10 0.34 5.92
C GLY A 158 -11.56 1.33 4.85
N PHE A 159 -10.69 2.26 4.51
CA PHE A 159 -10.92 3.28 3.49
C PHE A 159 -10.77 2.75 2.06
N VAL A 160 -9.68 2.04 1.78
CA VAL A 160 -9.34 1.58 0.43
C VAL A 160 -10.27 0.47 -0.05
N LYS A 161 -10.70 -0.43 0.83
CA LYS A 161 -11.59 -1.55 0.52
C LYS A 161 -12.87 -1.10 -0.22
N SER A 162 -13.57 -0.11 0.33
CA SER A 162 -14.83 0.38 -0.25
C SER A 162 -14.61 1.00 -1.64
N ARG A 163 -13.49 1.69 -1.83
CA ARG A 163 -13.15 2.39 -3.07
C ARG A 163 -12.73 1.43 -4.18
N ILE A 164 -11.96 0.40 -3.86
CA ILE A 164 -11.65 -0.67 -4.83
C ILE A 164 -12.91 -1.45 -5.20
N ARG A 165 -13.78 -1.75 -4.24
CA ARG A 165 -15.07 -2.39 -4.54
C ARG A 165 -15.96 -1.52 -5.44
N HIS A 166 -15.97 -0.20 -5.24
CA HIS A 166 -16.64 0.73 -6.14
C HIS A 166 -16.09 0.63 -7.57
N LEU A 167 -14.77 0.50 -7.75
CA LEU A 167 -14.17 0.28 -9.07
C LEU A 167 -14.64 -1.05 -9.68
N PHE A 168 -14.72 -2.13 -8.93
CA PHE A 168 -15.25 -3.40 -9.43
C PHE A 168 -16.69 -3.24 -9.90
N THR A 169 -17.56 -2.58 -9.13
CA THR A 169 -18.93 -2.30 -9.52
C THR A 169 -18.98 -1.43 -10.77
N LYS A 170 -18.20 -0.35 -10.84
CA LYS A 170 -18.14 0.57 -11.98
C LYS A 170 -17.76 -0.15 -13.27
N TYR A 171 -16.82 -1.09 -13.21
CA TYR A 171 -16.36 -1.86 -14.38
C TYR A 171 -17.12 -3.19 -14.57
N LYS A 172 -18.17 -3.44 -13.78
CA LYS A 172 -18.99 -4.67 -13.82
C LYS A 172 -18.14 -5.95 -13.68
N LEU A 173 -17.15 -5.91 -12.78
CA LEU A 173 -16.26 -7.05 -12.51
C LEU A 173 -16.83 -7.88 -11.35
N ASP A 174 -16.97 -9.19 -11.56
CA ASP A 174 -17.26 -10.15 -10.48
C ASP A 174 -15.97 -10.54 -9.76
N GLN A 175 -15.35 -9.55 -9.15
CA GLN A 175 -14.07 -9.66 -8.47
C GLN A 175 -14.19 -9.30 -6.99
N LYS A 176 -13.25 -9.81 -6.20
CA LYS A 176 -13.14 -9.51 -4.77
C LYS A 176 -11.73 -9.05 -4.43
N ILE A 177 -11.63 -7.99 -3.66
CA ILE A 177 -10.35 -7.60 -3.07
C ILE A 177 -10.07 -8.44 -1.82
N HIS A 178 -8.98 -9.17 -1.83
CA HIS A 178 -8.51 -9.94 -0.69
C HIS A 178 -7.66 -9.06 0.24
N TYR A 179 -7.63 -9.42 1.52
CA TYR A 179 -6.81 -8.72 2.52
C TYR A 179 -5.74 -9.67 3.04
N VAL A 180 -4.50 -9.22 3.05
CA VAL A 180 -3.39 -9.86 3.75
C VAL A 180 -2.72 -8.83 4.66
N GLY A 181 -2.61 -9.15 5.94
CA GLY A 181 -2.04 -8.28 6.94
C GLY A 181 -2.29 -8.82 8.34
N ARG A 182 -1.93 -8.05 9.35
CA ARG A 182 -2.12 -8.44 10.75
C ARG A 182 -3.60 -8.55 11.11
N LYS A 183 -3.90 -9.41 12.08
CA LYS A 183 -5.23 -9.49 12.71
C LYS A 183 -5.58 -8.15 13.37
N ARG A 184 -6.86 -7.98 13.70
CA ARG A 184 -7.31 -6.84 14.52
C ARG A 184 -6.55 -6.82 15.84
N ALA A 185 -6.14 -5.66 16.28
CA ALA A 185 -5.43 -5.46 17.53
C ALA A 185 -5.76 -4.09 18.12
N ALA A 186 -5.75 -3.99 19.44
CA ALA A 186 -5.89 -2.72 20.14
C ALA A 186 -4.63 -1.85 20.01
N ALA A 187 -3.45 -2.49 20.02
CA ALA A 187 -2.17 -1.82 19.85
C ALA A 187 -1.72 -1.80 18.39
N PRO A 188 -1.16 -0.67 17.88
CA PRO A 188 -0.67 -0.57 16.51
C PRO A 188 0.59 -1.40 16.27
N ALA A 189 1.42 -1.59 17.29
CA ALA A 189 2.68 -2.31 17.24
C ALA A 189 2.57 -3.66 17.95
N THR A 190 3.48 -4.58 17.58
CA THR A 190 3.56 -5.90 18.24
C THR A 190 4.25 -5.84 19.60
N GLY A 191 5.12 -4.84 19.82
CA GLY A 191 5.93 -4.67 21.02
C GLY A 191 7.08 -5.67 21.20
N ILE A 192 7.09 -6.77 20.42
CA ILE A 192 8.09 -7.85 20.51
C ILE A 192 8.66 -8.10 19.12
N ALA A 193 9.97 -7.95 18.92
CA ALA A 193 10.65 -8.09 17.64
C ALA A 193 10.43 -9.47 17.00
N LYS A 194 10.54 -10.56 17.76
CA LYS A 194 10.30 -11.92 17.26
C LYS A 194 8.89 -12.06 16.65
N ARG A 195 7.86 -11.53 17.33
CA ARG A 195 6.48 -11.56 16.84
C ARG A 195 6.30 -10.68 15.60
N HIS A 196 6.95 -9.52 15.58
CA HIS A 196 6.95 -8.65 14.40
C HIS A 196 7.52 -9.37 13.19
N ASN A 197 8.74 -9.91 13.29
CA ASN A 197 9.42 -10.60 12.20
C ASN A 197 8.63 -11.82 11.70
N THR A 198 8.05 -12.61 12.60
CA THR A 198 7.17 -13.74 12.21
C THR A 198 5.96 -13.26 11.41
N ASN A 199 5.28 -12.19 11.85
CA ASN A 199 4.13 -11.64 11.14
C ASN A 199 4.53 -11.10 9.76
N GLN A 200 5.63 -10.36 9.64
CA GLN A 200 6.11 -9.83 8.35
C GLN A 200 6.48 -10.97 7.38
N THR A 201 7.15 -11.99 7.85
CA THR A 201 7.43 -13.18 7.02
C THR A 201 6.16 -13.84 6.51
N LEU A 202 5.16 -14.04 7.35
CA LEU A 202 3.88 -14.63 6.97
C LEU A 202 3.12 -13.74 5.97
N ILE A 203 3.11 -12.43 6.17
CA ILE A 203 2.47 -11.48 5.24
C ILE A 203 3.10 -11.61 3.85
N LYS A 204 4.43 -11.61 3.75
CA LYS A 204 5.15 -11.78 2.48
C LYS A 204 4.84 -13.11 1.80
N GLN A 205 4.93 -14.21 2.51
CA GLN A 205 4.65 -15.56 1.99
C GLN A 205 3.22 -15.68 1.47
N ILE A 206 2.23 -15.23 2.26
CA ILE A 206 0.82 -15.34 1.87
C ILE A 206 0.52 -14.44 0.67
N SER A 207 1.04 -13.21 0.67
CA SER A 207 0.78 -12.26 -0.41
C SER A 207 1.35 -12.70 -1.74
N LEU A 208 2.54 -13.29 -1.73
CA LEU A 208 3.32 -13.53 -2.95
C LEU A 208 3.25 -14.98 -3.46
N GLN A 209 3.10 -15.98 -2.59
CA GLN A 209 3.22 -17.38 -2.97
C GLN A 209 1.99 -18.24 -2.68
N ALA A 210 1.25 -17.97 -1.61
CA ALA A 210 0.19 -18.89 -1.20
C ALA A 210 -1.03 -18.82 -2.12
N PRO A 211 -1.59 -19.96 -2.55
CA PRO A 211 -2.87 -19.98 -3.24
C PRO A 211 -3.96 -19.51 -2.27
N LEU A 212 -4.68 -18.45 -2.64
CA LEU A 212 -5.66 -17.79 -1.78
C LEU A 212 -6.81 -18.71 -1.34
N LYS A 213 -7.11 -19.75 -2.11
CA LYS A 213 -8.13 -20.75 -1.78
C LYS A 213 -7.75 -21.65 -0.58
N ARG A 214 -6.46 -21.80 -0.24
CA ARG A 214 -5.97 -22.70 0.83
C ARG A 214 -5.67 -22.01 2.17
N VAL A 215 -5.55 -20.69 2.23
CA VAL A 215 -5.04 -19.95 3.41
C VAL A 215 -6.11 -19.75 4.50
N ILE A 216 -7.34 -20.26 4.31
CA ILE A 216 -8.49 -19.97 5.19
C ILE A 216 -8.38 -20.62 6.59
N LYS A 217 -7.51 -21.60 6.79
CA LYS A 217 -7.31 -22.24 8.10
C LYS A 217 -5.89 -22.08 8.58
N GLU A 218 -5.75 -21.48 9.78
CA GLU A 218 -4.58 -21.61 10.65
C GLU A 218 -3.28 -20.87 10.26
N ARG A 219 -3.18 -19.56 10.55
CA ARG A 219 -1.86 -19.02 10.95
C ARG A 219 -2.03 -17.93 11.99
N VAL A 220 -1.39 -18.14 13.12
CA VAL A 220 -1.39 -17.22 14.28
C VAL A 220 -0.78 -15.88 13.88
N GLY A 221 -1.53 -14.79 14.03
CA GLY A 221 -1.03 -13.41 13.89
C GLY A 221 -1.38 -12.69 12.58
N VAL A 222 -1.67 -13.40 11.49
CA VAL A 222 -2.03 -12.79 10.19
C VAL A 222 -3.47 -13.11 9.83
N SER A 223 -4.20 -12.13 9.29
CA SER A 223 -5.57 -12.30 8.82
C SER A 223 -5.61 -12.34 7.31
N PHE A 224 -6.22 -13.37 6.79
CA PHE A 224 -6.67 -13.49 5.42
C PHE A 224 -8.19 -13.60 5.40
N MET A 225 -8.85 -12.83 4.58
CA MET A 225 -10.29 -12.97 4.37
C MET A 225 -10.63 -12.85 2.89
N LYS A 226 -11.46 -13.77 2.47
CA LYS A 226 -12.24 -13.69 1.24
C LYS A 226 -13.53 -12.90 1.57
N PHE A 227 -13.84 -11.87 0.83
CA PHE A 227 -15.11 -11.13 0.92
C PHE A 227 -15.90 -11.31 -0.37
#